data_e2cd984359d109227ebe78654bf5ebf8
#
_entry.id   e2cd984359d109227ebe78654bf5ebf8
#
_cell.length_a   1.000
_cell.length_b   1.000
_cell.length_c   1.000
_cell.angle_alpha   90.00
_cell.angle_beta   90.00
_cell.angle_gamma   90.00
#
_symmetry.space_group_name_H-M   'P 1'
#
loop_
_entity.id
_entity.type
_entity.pdbx_description
1 polymer ?
#
loop_
_entity_poly.entity_id
_entity_poly.type
_entity_poly.pdbx_seq_one_letter_code
_entity_poly.pdbx_strand_id
1 'polypeptide(L)'
;NGHFAISSGSYPLNIAKCPFPVIPAYLSNQPEETFGMPGAHITHICCTGYAEREEAENIARAAKIPNVLDNPLDMIGEVDAVICATDVGDEHVERCRPFLEAGLPMFIDKPLVNSEEDLRTFVKWHNEGAQFLTSSSMRYCKEYEPYYANHYELGELMYICSPMSKKYETYGIHALESMYPLLGPGFVSVQSTGTYERSMMHILHESGCAVDIPQGIGMA
;
A
#
# COMPACT_ATOMS: atom_id res chain seq x y z
N ASN A 1 8.82 1.01 -0.96
CA ASN A 1 10.16 1.59 -0.68
C ASN A 1 10.34 3.03 -1.17
N GLY A 2 9.55 3.56 -2.13
CA GLY A 2 9.63 4.95 -2.60
C GLY A 2 8.89 5.97 -1.75
N HIS A 3 7.99 5.54 -0.92
CA HIS A 3 7.09 6.44 -0.19
C HIS A 3 7.80 7.31 0.87
N PHE A 4 8.89 6.84 1.43
CA PHE A 4 9.63 7.58 2.48
C PHE A 4 10.36 8.82 1.96
N ALA A 5 10.80 8.81 0.70
CA ALA A 5 11.49 9.96 0.11
C ALA A 5 10.55 11.15 -0.14
N ILE A 6 9.24 10.90 -0.29
CA ILE A 6 8.25 11.92 -0.63
C ILE A 6 7.90 12.79 0.58
N SER A 7 7.95 12.25 1.79
CA SER A 7 7.46 12.95 2.98
C SER A 7 8.41 14.00 3.56
N SER A 8 9.71 13.93 3.27
CA SER A 8 10.72 14.81 3.87
C SER A 8 11.58 15.58 2.86
N GLY A 9 11.27 15.47 1.57
CA GLY A 9 12.13 15.94 0.48
C GLY A 9 13.27 14.97 0.20
N SER A 10 13.99 15.16 -0.88
CA SER A 10 15.02 14.22 -1.30
C SER A 10 16.31 14.90 -1.76
N TYR A 11 17.43 14.20 -1.61
CA TYR A 11 18.70 14.59 -2.17
C TYR A 11 19.00 13.74 -3.43
N PRO A 12 19.09 14.32 -4.64
CA PRO A 12 19.26 13.57 -5.90
C PRO A 12 20.44 12.62 -5.89
N LEU A 13 21.56 13.01 -5.29
CA LEU A 13 22.78 12.19 -5.24
C LEU A 13 22.60 10.89 -4.39
N ASN A 14 21.75 10.92 -3.39
CA ASN A 14 21.49 9.75 -2.54
C ASN A 14 20.43 8.85 -3.16
N ILE A 15 19.49 9.41 -3.89
CA ILE A 15 18.47 8.65 -4.63
C ILE A 15 19.11 7.78 -5.73
N ALA A 16 20.22 8.21 -6.32
CA ALA A 16 20.94 7.46 -7.35
C ALA A 16 21.43 6.06 -6.90
N LYS A 17 21.52 5.82 -5.59
CA LYS A 17 21.85 4.49 -5.02
C LYS A 17 20.64 3.56 -4.89
N CYS A 18 19.43 4.03 -5.21
CA CYS A 18 18.25 3.18 -5.16
C CYS A 18 18.36 2.05 -6.19
N PRO A 19 18.17 0.78 -5.80
CA PRO A 19 18.27 -0.36 -6.71
C PRO A 19 17.11 -0.44 -7.71
N PHE A 20 16.09 0.39 -7.55
CA PHE A 20 14.90 0.46 -8.42
C PHE A 20 14.93 1.73 -9.27
N PRO A 21 15.40 1.70 -10.52
CA PRO A 21 15.62 2.91 -11.35
C PRO A 21 14.37 3.76 -11.57
N VAL A 22 13.19 3.13 -11.52
CA VAL A 22 11.91 3.83 -11.67
C VAL A 22 11.66 4.86 -10.55
N ILE A 23 12.17 4.61 -9.34
CA ILE A 23 11.96 5.49 -8.19
C ILE A 23 12.74 6.82 -8.35
N PRO A 24 14.06 6.79 -8.59
CA PRO A 24 14.80 8.03 -8.88
C PRO A 24 14.24 8.78 -10.09
N ALA A 25 13.88 8.06 -11.17
CA ALA A 25 13.30 8.67 -12.36
C ALA A 25 11.97 9.39 -12.06
N TYR A 26 11.10 8.79 -11.27
CA TYR A 26 9.85 9.40 -10.83
C TYR A 26 10.11 10.63 -9.95
N LEU A 27 10.93 10.47 -8.90
CA LEU A 27 11.17 11.53 -7.91
C LEU A 27 11.88 12.74 -8.53
N SER A 28 12.81 12.53 -9.47
CA SER A 28 13.53 13.63 -10.13
C SER A 28 12.64 14.48 -11.03
N ASN A 29 11.49 13.98 -11.44
CA ASN A 29 10.51 14.70 -12.25
C ASN A 29 9.41 15.39 -11.42
N GLN A 30 9.42 15.21 -10.09
CA GLN A 30 8.43 15.88 -9.23
C GLN A 30 8.91 17.29 -8.86
N PRO A 31 8.01 18.29 -8.86
CA PRO A 31 8.31 19.61 -8.32
C PRO A 31 8.69 19.54 -6.83
N GLU A 32 9.65 20.36 -6.40
CA GLU A 32 10.15 20.32 -5.02
C GLU A 32 9.05 20.59 -3.99
N GLU A 33 8.09 21.43 -4.31
CA GLU A 33 6.93 21.75 -3.46
C GLU A 33 5.97 20.59 -3.24
N THR A 34 6.08 19.50 -4.01
CA THR A 34 5.28 18.28 -3.83
C THR A 34 5.88 17.33 -2.78
N PHE A 35 7.11 17.59 -2.35
CA PHE A 35 7.76 16.79 -1.30
C PHE A 35 7.39 17.30 0.09
N GLY A 36 7.12 16.33 0.97
CA GLY A 36 6.73 16.62 2.34
C GLY A 36 5.22 16.74 2.51
N MET A 37 4.81 16.65 3.75
CA MET A 37 3.43 16.82 4.18
C MET A 37 3.40 17.89 5.27
N PRO A 38 2.59 18.93 5.14
CA PRO A 38 2.50 19.97 6.16
C PRO A 38 2.12 19.37 7.53
N GLY A 39 2.95 19.66 8.54
CA GLY A 39 2.71 19.17 9.90
C GLY A 39 3.10 17.72 10.18
N ALA A 40 3.70 17.01 9.22
CA ALA A 40 4.18 15.64 9.42
C ALA A 40 5.61 15.46 8.90
N HIS A 41 6.43 14.74 9.67
CA HIS A 41 7.81 14.41 9.31
C HIS A 41 8.12 12.98 9.68
N ILE A 42 8.87 12.28 8.82
CA ILE A 42 9.44 10.99 9.19
C ILE A 42 10.72 11.25 9.98
N THR A 43 10.70 10.87 11.25
CA THR A 43 11.80 11.12 12.19
C THR A 43 12.67 9.90 12.44
N HIS A 44 12.12 8.70 12.22
CA HIS A 44 12.80 7.43 12.49
C HIS A 44 12.62 6.46 11.33
N ILE A 45 13.62 5.63 11.08
CA ILE A 45 13.55 4.52 10.15
C ILE A 45 14.27 3.31 10.75
N CYS A 46 13.68 2.14 10.53
CA CYS A 46 14.30 0.86 10.82
C CYS A 46 14.05 -0.08 9.63
N CYS A 47 15.07 -0.76 9.15
CA CYS A 47 14.93 -1.88 8.22
C CYS A 47 14.90 -3.18 9.00
N THR A 48 13.95 -4.04 8.64
CA THR A 48 13.78 -5.39 9.20
C THR A 48 13.52 -6.39 8.07
N GLY A 49 13.87 -7.64 8.27
CA GLY A 49 13.70 -8.69 7.25
C GLY A 49 14.86 -8.74 6.27
N TYR A 50 14.62 -8.53 4.97
CA TYR A 50 15.68 -8.65 3.95
C TYR A 50 16.56 -7.41 3.81
N ALA A 51 16.08 -6.26 4.29
CA ALA A 51 16.82 -5.01 4.17
C ALA A 51 17.84 -4.91 5.30
N GLU A 52 19.08 -4.57 4.91
CA GLU A 52 20.15 -4.35 5.86
C GLU A 52 20.17 -2.91 6.38
N ARG A 53 20.87 -2.69 7.48
CA ARG A 53 21.05 -1.35 8.06
C ARG A 53 21.57 -0.32 7.04
N GLU A 54 22.46 -0.72 6.14
CA GLU A 54 22.99 0.17 5.11
C GLU A 54 21.88 0.71 4.20
N GLU A 55 20.86 -0.09 3.89
CA GLU A 55 19.70 0.37 3.11
C GLU A 55 18.88 1.41 3.88
N ALA A 56 18.63 1.19 5.18
CA ALA A 56 17.99 2.18 6.04
C ALA A 56 18.76 3.50 6.06
N GLU A 57 20.08 3.44 6.19
CA GLU A 57 20.94 4.63 6.17
C GLU A 57 20.93 5.34 4.81
N ASN A 58 20.86 4.59 3.70
CA ASN A 58 20.73 5.17 2.36
C ASN A 58 19.39 5.90 2.18
N ILE A 59 18.29 5.27 2.63
CA ILE A 59 16.96 5.88 2.61
C ILE A 59 16.93 7.11 3.53
N ALA A 60 17.47 6.99 4.74
CA ALA A 60 17.52 8.09 5.71
C ALA A 60 18.24 9.31 5.14
N ARG A 61 19.39 9.11 4.49
CA ARG A 61 20.13 10.19 3.81
C ARG A 61 19.32 10.81 2.66
N ALA A 62 18.67 9.98 1.84
CA ALA A 62 17.88 10.44 0.71
C ALA A 62 16.64 11.22 1.15
N ALA A 63 15.96 10.77 2.19
CA ALA A 63 14.70 11.32 2.69
C ALA A 63 14.88 12.29 3.88
N LYS A 64 16.11 12.61 4.28
CA LYS A 64 16.44 13.51 5.41
C LYS A 64 15.87 13.01 6.76
N ILE A 65 15.85 11.70 6.97
CA ILE A 65 15.38 11.10 8.22
C ILE A 65 16.53 11.11 9.23
N PRO A 66 16.38 11.75 10.41
CA PRO A 66 17.50 11.96 11.32
C PRO A 66 17.94 10.70 12.07
N ASN A 67 17.04 9.75 12.35
CA ASN A 67 17.31 8.62 13.22
C ASN A 67 17.17 7.28 12.47
N VAL A 68 18.24 6.48 12.52
CA VAL A 68 18.24 5.10 12.00
C VAL A 68 18.37 4.15 13.17
N LEU A 69 17.36 3.30 13.38
CA LEU A 69 17.27 2.38 14.51
C LEU A 69 17.62 0.96 14.07
N ASP A 70 18.11 0.15 15.03
CA ASP A 70 18.34 -1.29 14.86
C ASP A 70 17.11 -2.10 15.28
N ASN A 71 16.33 -1.59 16.24
CA ASN A 71 15.13 -2.25 16.72
C ASN A 71 13.92 -1.35 16.48
N PRO A 72 12.89 -1.82 15.73
CA PRO A 72 11.70 -1.01 15.46
C PRO A 72 10.91 -0.64 16.72
N LEU A 73 11.02 -1.42 17.79
CA LEU A 73 10.31 -1.15 19.05
C LEU A 73 10.83 0.09 19.78
N ASP A 74 12.05 0.52 19.46
CA ASP A 74 12.63 1.75 20.03
C ASP A 74 11.92 3.02 19.52
N MET A 75 11.00 2.90 18.56
CA MET A 75 10.12 3.98 18.13
C MET A 75 8.98 4.26 19.12
N ILE A 76 8.63 3.28 19.98
CA ILE A 76 7.54 3.43 20.94
C ILE A 76 7.87 4.49 21.98
N GLY A 77 7.04 5.54 22.04
CA GLY A 77 7.28 6.70 22.89
C GLY A 77 8.07 7.84 22.25
N GLU A 78 8.64 7.63 21.06
CA GLU A 78 9.43 8.62 20.33
C GLU A 78 8.69 9.19 19.10
N VAL A 79 7.60 8.54 18.66
CA VAL A 79 6.84 8.92 17.48
C VAL A 79 5.33 8.97 17.74
N ASP A 80 4.61 9.76 16.95
CA ASP A 80 3.15 9.92 17.08
C ASP A 80 2.38 8.89 16.24
N ALA A 81 3.03 8.29 15.23
CA ALA A 81 2.44 7.27 14.35
C ALA A 81 3.53 6.45 13.67
N VAL A 82 3.17 5.28 13.17
CA VAL A 82 4.10 4.35 12.51
C VAL A 82 3.62 4.00 11.10
N ILE A 83 4.57 3.92 10.17
CA ILE A 83 4.34 3.38 8.82
C ILE A 83 5.02 2.01 8.74
N CYS A 84 4.24 0.95 8.59
CA CYS A 84 4.71 -0.38 8.26
C CYS A 84 4.73 -0.51 6.72
N ALA A 85 5.90 -0.43 6.12
CA ALA A 85 6.08 -0.38 4.67
C ALA A 85 6.56 -1.71 4.07
N THR A 86 6.38 -2.82 4.78
CA THR A 86 6.59 -4.16 4.20
C THR A 86 5.43 -4.48 3.28
N ASP A 87 5.69 -5.20 2.19
CA ASP A 87 4.68 -5.60 1.19
C ASP A 87 4.30 -7.09 1.29
N VAL A 88 4.63 -7.72 2.42
CA VAL A 88 4.34 -9.13 2.73
C VAL A 88 3.29 -9.20 3.82
N GLY A 89 2.04 -9.47 3.42
CA GLY A 89 0.90 -9.49 4.34
C GLY A 89 1.00 -10.49 5.49
N ASP A 90 1.75 -11.58 5.30
CA ASP A 90 1.95 -12.62 6.33
C ASP A 90 2.71 -12.13 7.57
N GLU A 91 3.45 -11.02 7.45
CA GLU A 91 4.27 -10.49 8.54
C GLU A 91 3.58 -9.36 9.32
N HIS A 92 2.46 -8.82 8.81
CA HIS A 92 1.89 -7.59 9.35
C HIS A 92 1.30 -7.77 10.75
N VAL A 93 0.70 -8.92 11.06
CA VAL A 93 0.15 -9.17 12.41
C VAL A 93 1.25 -9.09 13.45
N GLU A 94 2.39 -9.76 13.22
CA GLU A 94 3.51 -9.76 14.16
C GLU A 94 4.15 -8.37 14.27
N ARG A 95 4.41 -7.73 13.13
CA ARG A 95 5.08 -6.42 13.06
C ARG A 95 4.26 -5.28 13.63
N CYS A 96 2.95 -5.29 13.41
CA CYS A 96 2.09 -4.18 13.81
C CYS A 96 1.58 -4.28 15.25
N ARG A 97 1.46 -5.51 15.77
CA ARG A 97 0.93 -5.77 17.13
C ARG A 97 1.52 -4.86 18.21
N PRO A 98 2.84 -4.77 18.41
CA PRO A 98 3.39 -4.01 19.54
C PRO A 98 3.08 -2.51 19.44
N PHE A 99 2.98 -1.96 18.24
CA PHE A 99 2.65 -0.54 18.03
C PHE A 99 1.16 -0.27 18.25
N LEU A 100 0.29 -1.13 17.75
CA LEU A 100 -1.16 -1.02 17.98
C LEU A 100 -1.51 -1.22 19.44
N GLU A 101 -0.86 -2.15 20.14
CA GLU A 101 -1.00 -2.35 21.59
C GLU A 101 -0.47 -1.16 22.41
N ALA A 102 0.53 -0.45 21.90
CA ALA A 102 1.01 0.82 22.47
C ALA A 102 0.10 2.02 22.16
N GLY A 103 -0.96 1.81 21.38
CA GLY A 103 -1.93 2.85 21.00
C GLY A 103 -1.47 3.77 19.88
N LEU A 104 -0.41 3.42 19.15
CA LEU A 104 0.11 4.21 18.03
C LEU A 104 -0.75 4.00 16.78
N PRO A 105 -1.23 5.08 16.15
CA PRO A 105 -1.84 4.99 14.82
C PRO A 105 -0.85 4.45 13.80
N MET A 106 -1.33 3.61 12.87
CA MET A 106 -0.48 3.03 11.85
C MET A 106 -1.01 3.21 10.42
N PHE A 107 -0.11 3.48 9.49
CA PHE A 107 -0.32 3.15 8.09
C PHE A 107 0.39 1.83 7.77
N ILE A 108 -0.35 0.88 7.20
CA ILE A 108 0.17 -0.45 6.89
C ILE A 108 0.08 -0.65 5.38
N ASP A 109 1.21 -0.99 4.74
CA ASP A 109 1.21 -1.20 3.29
C ASP A 109 0.33 -2.41 2.88
N LYS A 110 -0.05 -2.41 1.63
CA LYS A 110 -0.85 -3.47 1.00
C LYS A 110 0.04 -4.69 0.59
N PRO A 111 -0.49 -5.88 0.54
CA PRO A 111 -1.78 -6.27 1.10
C PRO A 111 -1.74 -6.29 2.62
N LEU A 112 -2.84 -5.93 3.26
CA LEU A 112 -2.90 -5.95 4.73
C LEU A 112 -2.54 -7.32 5.29
N VAL A 113 -3.08 -8.38 4.68
CA VAL A 113 -2.88 -9.77 5.07
C VAL A 113 -3.00 -10.69 3.85
N ASN A 114 -2.52 -11.93 4.00
CA ASN A 114 -2.67 -13.00 3.02
C ASN A 114 -3.51 -14.19 3.55
N SER A 115 -3.97 -14.12 4.79
CA SER A 115 -4.79 -15.17 5.40
C SER A 115 -6.07 -14.63 6.04
N GLU A 116 -7.08 -15.49 6.13
CA GLU A 116 -8.33 -15.14 6.83
C GLU A 116 -8.13 -15.00 8.34
N GLU A 117 -7.22 -15.75 8.94
CA GLU A 117 -6.90 -15.69 10.36
C GLU A 117 -6.32 -14.33 10.74
N ASP A 118 -5.36 -13.85 9.94
CA ASP A 118 -4.75 -12.53 10.12
C ASP A 118 -5.76 -11.41 9.88
N LEU A 119 -6.64 -11.56 8.88
CA LEU A 119 -7.71 -10.60 8.64
C LEU A 119 -8.64 -10.49 9.85
N ARG A 120 -9.03 -11.62 10.44
CA ARG A 120 -9.86 -11.63 11.66
C ARG A 120 -9.16 -10.94 12.83
N THR A 121 -7.84 -11.07 12.92
CA THR A 121 -7.03 -10.40 13.93
C THR A 121 -7.09 -8.88 13.76
N PHE A 122 -6.89 -8.34 12.56
CA PHE A 122 -7.00 -6.92 12.28
C PHE A 122 -8.42 -6.39 12.48
N VAL A 123 -9.44 -7.14 12.05
CA VAL A 123 -10.85 -6.78 12.31
C VAL A 123 -11.14 -6.70 13.81
N LYS A 124 -10.61 -7.64 14.59
CA LYS A 124 -10.74 -7.61 16.05
C LYS A 124 -10.10 -6.35 16.63
N TRP A 125 -8.85 -6.07 16.28
CA TRP A 125 -8.15 -4.86 16.75
C TRP A 125 -8.88 -3.58 16.39
N HIS A 126 -9.40 -3.48 15.15
CA HIS A 126 -10.21 -2.35 14.73
C HIS A 126 -11.45 -2.17 15.62
N ASN A 127 -12.17 -3.25 15.90
CA ASN A 127 -13.35 -3.23 16.76
C ASN A 127 -13.01 -2.90 18.23
N GLU A 128 -11.79 -3.17 18.67
CA GLU A 128 -11.25 -2.82 19.98
C GLU A 128 -10.71 -1.39 20.05
N GLY A 129 -10.73 -0.64 18.93
CA GLY A 129 -10.38 0.77 18.87
C GLY A 129 -8.96 1.05 18.36
N ALA A 130 -8.23 0.04 17.87
CA ALA A 130 -6.94 0.27 17.24
C ALA A 130 -7.09 1.14 15.98
N GLN A 131 -6.21 2.11 15.83
CA GLN A 131 -6.24 3.05 14.71
C GLN A 131 -5.22 2.63 13.65
N PHE A 132 -5.71 2.18 12.51
CA PHE A 132 -4.85 1.92 11.36
C PHE A 132 -5.57 2.17 10.05
N LEU A 133 -4.78 2.46 9.03
CA LEU A 133 -5.19 2.61 7.64
C LEU A 133 -4.34 1.71 6.76
N THR A 134 -4.97 1.02 5.84
CA THR A 134 -4.31 0.28 4.77
C THR A 134 -5.04 0.53 3.47
N SER A 135 -4.31 0.73 2.40
CA SER A 135 -4.91 0.87 1.06
C SER A 135 -3.86 0.78 -0.04
N SER A 136 -4.31 0.46 -1.24
CA SER A 136 -3.55 0.70 -2.45
C SER A 136 -3.66 2.17 -2.88
N SER A 137 -2.60 2.72 -3.47
CA SER A 137 -2.65 4.03 -4.13
C SER A 137 -3.69 4.10 -5.26
N MET A 138 -4.05 2.96 -5.85
CA MET A 138 -5.06 2.89 -6.91
C MET A 138 -6.46 3.31 -6.44
N ARG A 139 -6.76 3.26 -5.15
CA ARG A 139 -7.99 3.79 -4.56
C ARG A 139 -8.13 5.31 -4.76
N TYR A 140 -7.02 6.01 -4.88
CA TYR A 140 -6.94 7.48 -4.97
C TYR A 140 -6.47 7.95 -6.36
N CYS A 141 -6.76 7.15 -7.38
CA CYS A 141 -6.40 7.46 -8.76
C CYS A 141 -7.18 8.71 -9.23
N LYS A 142 -6.46 9.77 -9.57
CA LYS A 142 -7.06 11.06 -9.94
C LYS A 142 -7.95 10.99 -11.18
N GLU A 143 -7.65 10.04 -12.08
CA GLU A 143 -8.44 9.79 -13.30
C GLU A 143 -9.84 9.31 -12.98
N TYR A 144 -10.03 8.64 -11.84
CA TYR A 144 -11.34 8.13 -11.43
C TYR A 144 -12.04 9.01 -10.39
N GLU A 145 -11.32 9.92 -9.75
CA GLU A 145 -11.83 10.79 -8.69
C GLU A 145 -13.13 11.53 -9.07
N PRO A 146 -13.29 12.08 -10.31
CA PRO A 146 -14.53 12.73 -10.70
C PRO A 146 -15.75 11.82 -10.64
N TYR A 147 -15.57 10.53 -10.88
CA TYR A 147 -16.65 9.54 -10.92
C TYR A 147 -17.02 9.00 -9.53
N TYR A 148 -16.16 9.17 -8.51
CA TYR A 148 -16.48 8.74 -7.16
C TYR A 148 -17.66 9.51 -6.55
N ALA A 149 -17.76 10.79 -6.86
CA ALA A 149 -18.88 11.65 -6.45
C ALA A 149 -20.05 11.66 -7.46
N ASN A 150 -19.77 11.39 -8.74
CA ASN A 150 -20.69 11.57 -9.86
C ASN A 150 -20.86 10.27 -10.66
N HIS A 151 -21.19 9.17 -9.97
CA HIS A 151 -21.41 7.85 -10.60
C HIS A 151 -22.42 7.89 -11.76
N TYR A 152 -23.41 8.82 -11.69
CA TYR A 152 -24.41 8.98 -12.74
C TYR A 152 -23.83 9.32 -14.12
N GLU A 153 -22.61 9.88 -14.18
CA GLU A 153 -21.95 10.16 -15.47
C GLU A 153 -21.52 8.88 -16.19
N LEU A 154 -21.29 7.80 -15.45
CA LEU A 154 -20.96 6.49 -16.01
C LEU A 154 -22.22 5.69 -16.36
N GLY A 155 -23.40 6.13 -15.89
CA GLY A 155 -24.61 5.33 -15.98
C GLY A 155 -24.57 4.09 -15.09
N GLU A 156 -25.30 3.04 -15.49
CA GLU A 156 -25.28 1.75 -14.80
C GLU A 156 -23.98 1.01 -15.12
N LEU A 157 -23.23 0.67 -14.06
CA LEU A 157 -22.00 -0.12 -14.19
C LEU A 157 -22.36 -1.60 -14.39
N MET A 158 -22.25 -2.06 -15.62
CA MET A 158 -22.56 -3.44 -16.00
C MET A 158 -21.32 -4.34 -15.97
N TYR A 159 -20.15 -3.78 -16.28
CA TYR A 159 -18.91 -4.54 -16.41
C TYR A 159 -17.69 -3.67 -16.15
N ILE A 160 -16.72 -4.23 -15.42
CA ILE A 160 -15.39 -3.64 -15.19
C ILE A 160 -14.33 -4.67 -15.55
N CYS A 161 -13.28 -4.21 -16.25
CA CYS A 161 -12.08 -5.01 -16.47
C CYS A 161 -10.86 -4.25 -15.93
N SER A 162 -10.14 -4.87 -15.01
CA SER A 162 -8.93 -4.30 -14.39
C SER A 162 -7.75 -5.25 -14.54
N PRO A 163 -7.03 -5.21 -15.68
CA PRO A 163 -5.88 -6.07 -15.91
C PRO A 163 -4.72 -5.71 -14.98
N MET A 164 -4.00 -6.75 -14.53
CA MET A 164 -2.85 -6.57 -13.67
C MET A 164 -1.68 -7.45 -14.09
N SER A 165 -0.47 -6.99 -13.81
CA SER A 165 0.76 -7.75 -13.91
C SER A 165 1.19 -8.26 -12.53
N LYS A 166 2.16 -9.17 -12.50
CA LYS A 166 2.74 -9.76 -11.29
C LYS A 166 1.80 -10.74 -10.56
N LYS A 167 2.18 -11.11 -9.33
CA LYS A 167 1.46 -12.10 -8.53
C LYS A 167 0.16 -11.53 -7.97
N TYR A 168 -0.89 -12.33 -8.05
CA TYR A 168 -2.20 -11.90 -7.56
C TYR A 168 -2.19 -11.62 -6.05
N GLU A 169 -1.50 -12.45 -5.26
CA GLU A 169 -1.45 -12.36 -3.80
C GLU A 169 -0.92 -11.01 -3.29
N THR A 170 0.00 -10.40 -4.02
CA THR A 170 0.62 -9.14 -3.61
C THR A 170 0.16 -7.92 -4.41
N TYR A 171 -0.40 -8.15 -5.62
CA TYR A 171 -0.80 -7.07 -6.52
C TYR A 171 -2.30 -7.07 -6.88
N GLY A 172 -3.06 -8.14 -6.62
CA GLY A 172 -4.51 -8.19 -6.88
C GLY A 172 -5.27 -7.09 -6.16
N ILE A 173 -4.80 -6.70 -5.00
CA ILE A 173 -5.39 -5.60 -4.23
C ILE A 173 -5.37 -4.27 -5.00
N HIS A 174 -4.39 -4.01 -5.87
CA HIS A 174 -4.36 -2.81 -6.68
C HIS A 174 -5.53 -2.77 -7.68
N ALA A 175 -5.83 -3.90 -8.32
CA ALA A 175 -6.97 -4.01 -9.22
C ALA A 175 -8.30 -3.84 -8.48
N LEU A 176 -8.46 -4.47 -7.31
CA LEU A 176 -9.66 -4.32 -6.47
C LEU A 176 -9.84 -2.89 -5.97
N GLU A 177 -8.79 -2.26 -5.48
CA GLU A 177 -8.80 -0.90 -4.95
C GLU A 177 -9.09 0.16 -6.02
N SER A 178 -8.73 -0.09 -7.29
CA SER A 178 -9.04 0.84 -8.38
C SER A 178 -10.53 0.93 -8.69
N MET A 179 -11.28 -0.15 -8.46
CA MET A 179 -12.72 -0.21 -8.74
C MET A 179 -13.60 -0.02 -7.50
N TYR A 180 -13.05 -0.27 -6.31
CA TYR A 180 -13.80 -0.21 -5.07
C TYR A 180 -14.51 1.13 -4.82
N PRO A 181 -13.92 2.31 -5.12
CA PRO A 181 -14.62 3.57 -4.97
C PRO A 181 -15.84 3.73 -5.90
N LEU A 182 -15.90 2.96 -6.98
CA LEU A 182 -17.04 2.97 -7.91
C LEU A 182 -18.13 1.98 -7.51
N LEU A 183 -17.74 0.82 -6.97
CA LEU A 183 -18.68 -0.27 -6.65
C LEU A 183 -19.07 -0.29 -5.17
N GLY A 184 -18.16 0.07 -4.28
CA GLY A 184 -18.35 -0.12 -2.84
C GLY A 184 -18.21 -1.58 -2.40
N PRO A 185 -18.65 -1.91 -1.18
CA PRO A 185 -18.79 -3.28 -0.71
C PRO A 185 -19.92 -3.98 -1.47
N GLY A 186 -19.94 -5.31 -1.46
CA GLY A 186 -21.00 -6.08 -2.12
C GLY A 186 -20.48 -7.12 -3.11
N PHE A 187 -19.22 -7.53 -3.00
CA PHE A 187 -18.67 -8.64 -3.77
C PHE A 187 -19.31 -9.96 -3.29
N VAL A 188 -20.05 -10.62 -4.19
CA VAL A 188 -20.88 -11.80 -3.86
C VAL A 188 -20.14 -13.10 -4.10
N SER A 189 -19.38 -13.19 -5.19
CA SER A 189 -18.65 -14.40 -5.55
C SER A 189 -17.39 -14.08 -6.34
N VAL A 190 -16.42 -14.96 -6.25
CA VAL A 190 -15.21 -14.94 -7.08
C VAL A 190 -14.95 -16.35 -7.62
N GLN A 191 -14.59 -16.41 -8.89
CA GLN A 191 -14.16 -17.63 -9.57
C GLN A 191 -12.82 -17.37 -10.25
N SER A 192 -11.84 -18.23 -10.00
CA SER A 192 -10.55 -18.19 -10.67
C SER A 192 -10.47 -19.25 -11.76
N THR A 193 -9.90 -18.89 -12.90
CA THR A 193 -9.56 -19.81 -14.00
C THR A 193 -8.14 -19.56 -14.49
N GLY A 194 -7.53 -20.55 -15.14
CA GLY A 194 -6.17 -20.46 -15.66
C GLY A 194 -5.12 -21.10 -14.75
N THR A 195 -3.92 -20.56 -14.76
CA THR A 195 -2.77 -21.06 -13.99
C THR A 195 -2.24 -19.96 -13.05
N TYR A 196 -1.29 -20.33 -12.20
CA TYR A 196 -0.63 -19.37 -11.31
C TYR A 196 0.03 -18.19 -12.04
N GLU A 197 0.64 -18.46 -13.21
CA GLU A 197 1.29 -17.40 -13.98
C GLU A 197 0.33 -16.58 -14.84
N ARG A 198 -0.83 -17.16 -15.18
CA ARG A 198 -1.84 -16.53 -16.06
C ARG A 198 -3.22 -16.95 -15.60
N SER A 199 -3.89 -16.06 -14.93
CA SER A 199 -5.23 -16.33 -14.39
C SER A 199 -6.22 -15.24 -14.76
N MET A 200 -7.49 -15.61 -14.63
CA MET A 200 -8.63 -14.72 -14.71
C MET A 200 -9.44 -14.85 -13.44
N MET A 201 -9.64 -13.76 -12.72
CA MET A 201 -10.60 -13.69 -11.63
C MET A 201 -11.87 -13.09 -12.17
N HIS A 202 -12.97 -13.84 -12.13
CA HIS A 202 -14.30 -13.38 -12.43
C HIS A 202 -15.06 -13.14 -11.13
N ILE A 203 -15.52 -11.92 -10.89
CA ILE A 203 -16.16 -11.51 -9.66
C ILE A 203 -17.54 -10.97 -9.99
N LEU A 204 -18.55 -11.33 -9.19
CA LEU A 204 -19.88 -10.76 -9.27
C LEU A 204 -20.12 -9.82 -8.08
N HIS A 205 -20.69 -8.67 -8.37
CA HIS A 205 -21.10 -7.70 -7.37
C HIS A 205 -22.62 -7.70 -7.23
N GLU A 206 -23.15 -7.38 -6.05
CA GLU A 206 -24.59 -7.36 -5.75
C GLU A 206 -25.39 -6.37 -6.59
N SER A 207 -24.74 -5.34 -7.15
CA SER A 207 -25.37 -4.43 -8.13
C SER A 207 -25.67 -5.08 -9.47
N GLY A 208 -25.21 -6.30 -9.73
CA GLY A 208 -25.25 -6.96 -11.03
C GLY A 208 -24.03 -6.69 -11.91
N CYS A 209 -23.10 -5.82 -11.50
CA CYS A 209 -21.86 -5.59 -12.21
C CYS A 209 -20.95 -6.83 -12.17
N ALA A 210 -20.45 -7.24 -13.32
CA ALA A 210 -19.42 -8.26 -13.44
C ALA A 210 -18.04 -7.62 -13.50
N VAL A 211 -17.06 -8.20 -12.82
CA VAL A 211 -15.69 -7.70 -12.77
C VAL A 211 -14.73 -8.79 -13.19
N ASP A 212 -13.88 -8.50 -14.15
CA ASP A 212 -12.81 -9.38 -14.57
C ASP A 212 -11.44 -8.77 -14.25
N ILE A 213 -10.59 -9.56 -13.59
CA ILE A 213 -9.20 -9.22 -13.31
C ILE A 213 -8.31 -10.23 -14.02
N PRO A 214 -7.94 -9.99 -15.29
CA PRO A 214 -6.92 -10.78 -15.94
C PRO A 214 -5.54 -10.49 -15.34
N GLN A 215 -4.81 -11.55 -15.03
CA GLN A 215 -3.48 -11.49 -14.43
C GLN A 215 -2.48 -12.27 -15.28
N GLY A 216 -1.28 -11.70 -15.45
CA GLY A 216 -0.16 -12.39 -16.07
C GLY A 216 1.17 -11.96 -15.47
N ILE A 217 1.91 -12.92 -14.90
CA ILE A 217 3.28 -12.66 -14.44
C ILE A 217 4.14 -12.36 -15.67
N GLY A 218 4.79 -11.19 -15.67
CA GLY A 218 5.61 -10.72 -16.79
C GLY A 218 4.83 -10.08 -17.94
N MET A 219 3.56 -9.78 -17.80
CA MET A 219 2.88 -8.85 -18.69
C MET A 219 3.46 -7.45 -18.51
N ALA A 220 3.86 -6.83 -19.60
CA ALA A 220 4.40 -5.47 -19.64
C ALA A 220 3.25 -4.47 -19.85
#